data_268dc888c7c993a8abcc6a68a09b8181
#
_entry.id   268dc888c7c993a8abcc6a68a09b8181
#
_cell.length_a   1.000
_cell.length_b   1.000
_cell.length_c   1.000
_cell.angle_alpha   90.00
_cell.angle_beta   90.00
_cell.angle_gamma   90.00
#
_symmetry.space_group_name_H-M   'P 1'
#
loop_
_entity.id
_entity.type
_entity.pdbx_description
1 polymer ?
#
loop_
_entity_poly.entity_id
_entity_poly.type
_entity_poly.pdbx_seq_one_letter_code
_entity_poly.pdbx_strand_id
1 'polypeptide(L)'
;MRIIICTAQVPFVRGGAELLVEGLRDALRNRGHVVDIVSLPYRWQPHQHLLDSILAWRMIDLNEVDGVPVDLVIATKFPSYFVTHRRKIVWLVHQHRQAYDWYGGNFSDFVNTAEDRGIRDALIQADTAALHEAQALYAISANVARRAKRYNFVDCTPLAPPSAYTDLLSHSEYGDYILSDARLDAAKRIDLLIDAVAQMTVPFRFVLTSTGPERDRLTERIAHYGLGDRITLRGFVPTAELMTLYAGARAVYYAPFDEDYGFTTIQAMRARKAVVTTSDAGGTLEFVRDGHNGIVCDPSAAQIATALDRLASDPLEAARLGGHGPETVDHITWEHVCTTLLNTAAKV
;
A
#
# COMPACT_ATOMS: atom_id res chain seq x y z
N MET A 1 -1.39 26.23 11.92
CA MET A 1 -2.34 25.34 12.61
C MET A 1 -1.58 24.31 13.41
N ARG A 2 -2.16 23.85 14.53
CA ARG A 2 -1.72 22.64 15.25
C ARG A 2 -2.52 21.46 14.71
N ILE A 3 -1.86 20.50 14.14
CA ILE A 3 -2.47 19.36 13.44
C ILE A 3 -1.98 18.06 14.09
N ILE A 4 -2.89 17.15 14.38
CA ILE A 4 -2.55 15.81 14.82
C ILE A 4 -2.91 14.80 13.72
N ILE A 5 -1.95 13.96 13.36
CA ILE A 5 -2.19 12.82 12.47
C ILE A 5 -2.38 11.58 13.35
N CYS A 6 -3.56 10.96 13.27
CA CYS A 6 -3.88 9.74 14.02
C CYS A 6 -3.64 8.50 13.17
N THR A 7 -2.90 7.55 13.70
CA THR A 7 -2.63 6.27 13.03
C THR A 7 -2.57 5.13 14.04
N ALA A 8 -2.65 3.90 13.58
CA ALA A 8 -2.38 2.72 14.39
C ALA A 8 -1.01 2.15 14.06
N GLN A 9 -0.36 1.52 15.00
CA GLN A 9 0.94 0.89 14.80
C GLN A 9 0.92 -0.57 15.22
N VAL A 10 1.39 -1.44 14.34
CA VAL A 10 1.78 -2.79 14.73
C VAL A 10 3.23 -2.71 15.19
N PRO A 11 3.54 -3.00 16.46
CA PRO A 11 4.90 -2.90 16.98
C PRO A 11 5.89 -3.70 16.13
N PHE A 12 7.09 -3.16 15.94
CA PHE A 12 8.19 -3.74 15.15
C PHE A 12 7.91 -3.88 13.64
N VAL A 13 6.76 -3.44 13.15
CA VAL A 13 6.42 -3.43 11.72
C VAL A 13 6.48 -2.00 11.21
N ARG A 14 7.22 -1.79 10.11
CA ARG A 14 7.28 -0.52 9.39
C ARG A 14 7.11 -0.79 7.90
N GLY A 15 6.16 -0.12 7.28
CA GLY A 15 5.83 -0.29 5.87
C GLY A 15 5.32 1.00 5.23
N GLY A 16 4.63 0.88 4.10
CA GLY A 16 4.14 2.01 3.33
C GLY A 16 3.20 2.95 4.09
N ALA A 17 2.39 2.42 5.02
CA ALA A 17 1.46 3.24 5.80
C ALA A 17 2.19 4.14 6.81
N GLU A 18 3.24 3.66 7.45
CA GLU A 18 4.07 4.43 8.37
C GLU A 18 4.84 5.51 7.62
N LEU A 19 5.44 5.16 6.47
CA LEU A 19 6.14 6.12 5.59
C LEU A 19 5.19 7.20 5.06
N LEU A 20 3.95 6.84 4.74
CA LEU A 20 2.91 7.80 4.31
C LEU A 20 2.62 8.83 5.42
N VAL A 21 2.39 8.37 6.64
CA VAL A 21 2.06 9.23 7.78
C VAL A 21 3.22 10.14 8.13
N GLU A 22 4.45 9.63 8.14
CA GLU A 22 5.67 10.40 8.34
C GLU A 22 5.86 11.46 7.23
N GLY A 23 5.65 11.07 5.97
CA GLY A 23 5.73 11.99 4.82
C GLY A 23 4.68 13.11 4.89
N LEU A 24 3.45 12.79 5.29
CA LEU A 24 2.40 13.79 5.50
C LEU A 24 2.79 14.78 6.61
N ARG A 25 3.29 14.28 7.75
CA ARG A 25 3.79 15.13 8.85
C ARG A 25 4.84 16.10 8.36
N ASP A 26 5.84 15.59 7.65
CA ASP A 26 6.97 16.40 7.22
C ASP A 26 6.55 17.42 6.15
N ALA A 27 5.69 17.04 5.23
CA ALA A 27 5.14 17.95 4.22
C ALA A 27 4.29 19.08 4.84
N LEU A 28 3.48 18.79 5.86
CA LEU A 28 2.72 19.80 6.57
C LEU A 28 3.62 20.72 7.42
N ARG A 29 4.68 20.16 8.05
CA ARG A 29 5.68 20.95 8.80
C ARG A 29 6.43 21.92 7.89
N ASN A 30 6.82 21.47 6.71
CA ASN A 30 7.50 22.32 5.70
C ASN A 30 6.62 23.48 5.22
N ARG A 31 5.30 23.42 5.44
CA ARG A 31 4.34 24.50 5.19
C ARG A 31 4.09 25.40 6.41
N GLY A 32 4.87 25.25 7.47
CA GLY A 32 4.81 26.09 8.67
C GLY A 32 3.72 25.69 9.68
N HIS A 33 3.18 24.45 9.59
CA HIS A 33 2.25 23.93 10.59
C HIS A 33 2.99 23.24 11.73
N VAL A 34 2.42 23.26 12.93
CA VAL A 34 2.87 22.45 14.06
C VAL A 34 2.15 21.10 13.95
N VAL A 35 2.89 20.01 13.72
CA VAL A 35 2.28 18.70 13.42
C VAL A 35 2.90 17.63 14.29
N ASP A 36 2.06 16.81 14.87
CA ASP A 36 2.50 15.60 15.57
C ASP A 36 1.70 14.37 15.17
N ILE A 37 2.23 13.18 15.50
CA ILE A 37 1.61 11.90 15.21
C ILE A 37 1.20 11.25 16.52
N VAL A 38 -0.08 10.91 16.66
CA VAL A 38 -0.59 10.07 17.74
C VAL A 38 -0.80 8.67 17.17
N SER A 39 -0.10 7.71 17.77
CA SER A 39 -0.14 6.31 17.33
C SER A 39 -0.40 5.39 18.53
N LEU A 40 -1.43 4.57 18.45
CA LEU A 40 -1.69 3.53 19.44
C LEU A 40 -1.24 2.17 18.92
N PRO A 41 -0.67 1.32 19.79
CA PRO A 41 -0.41 -0.07 19.48
C PRO A 41 -1.70 -0.80 19.08
N TYR A 42 -1.60 -1.63 18.05
CA TYR A 42 -2.74 -2.34 17.48
C TYR A 42 -2.43 -3.82 17.31
N ARG A 43 -3.35 -4.65 17.72
CA ARG A 43 -3.36 -6.10 17.47
C ARG A 43 -4.78 -6.57 17.15
N TRP A 44 -4.92 -7.68 16.44
CA TRP A 44 -6.22 -8.16 15.97
C TRP A 44 -6.54 -9.59 16.39
N GLN A 45 -5.62 -10.26 17.08
CA GLN A 45 -5.84 -11.60 17.59
C GLN A 45 -5.74 -11.60 19.14
N PRO A 46 -6.70 -12.22 19.84
CA PRO A 46 -8.01 -12.66 19.32
C PRO A 46 -8.85 -11.47 18.82
N HIS A 47 -9.85 -11.71 17.94
CA HIS A 47 -10.62 -10.67 17.24
C HIS A 47 -11.33 -9.67 18.18
N GLN A 48 -11.59 -10.04 19.44
CA GLN A 48 -12.10 -9.10 20.44
C GLN A 48 -11.23 -7.85 20.58
N HIS A 49 -9.91 -7.95 20.37
CA HIS A 49 -9.00 -6.79 20.43
C HIS A 49 -9.26 -5.73 19.34
N LEU A 50 -10.01 -6.07 18.29
CA LEU A 50 -10.49 -5.08 17.34
C LEU A 50 -11.44 -4.10 18.02
N LEU A 51 -12.40 -4.61 18.80
CA LEU A 51 -13.37 -3.80 19.54
C LEU A 51 -12.69 -3.03 20.69
N ASP A 52 -11.73 -3.66 21.39
CA ASP A 52 -10.93 -2.99 22.43
C ASP A 52 -10.16 -1.80 21.85
N SER A 53 -9.60 -1.95 20.64
CA SER A 53 -8.87 -0.89 19.96
C SER A 53 -9.79 0.26 19.53
N ILE A 54 -11.03 -0.03 19.12
CA ILE A 54 -12.07 0.97 18.86
C ILE A 54 -12.34 1.79 20.12
N LEU A 55 -12.59 1.11 21.25
CA LEU A 55 -12.84 1.76 22.53
C LEU A 55 -11.66 2.64 22.96
N ALA A 56 -10.43 2.14 22.84
CA ALA A 56 -9.23 2.91 23.19
C ALA A 56 -9.16 4.24 22.43
N TRP A 57 -9.42 4.24 21.10
CA TRP A 57 -9.45 5.47 20.31
C TRP A 57 -10.62 6.39 20.66
N ARG A 58 -11.78 5.86 21.04
CA ARG A 58 -12.94 6.66 21.48
C ARG A 58 -12.70 7.37 22.82
N MET A 59 -11.83 6.86 23.67
CA MET A 59 -11.51 7.45 24.97
C MET A 59 -10.48 8.59 24.88
N ILE A 60 -9.83 8.78 23.72
CA ILE A 60 -8.83 9.82 23.54
C ILE A 60 -9.50 11.15 23.19
N ASP A 61 -9.23 12.19 23.97
CA ASP A 61 -9.57 13.57 23.66
C ASP A 61 -8.34 14.28 23.11
N LEU A 62 -8.45 14.78 21.87
CA LEU A 62 -7.41 15.55 21.18
C LEU A 62 -7.87 16.98 20.83
N ASN A 63 -8.93 17.49 21.46
CA ASN A 63 -9.37 18.85 21.22
C ASN A 63 -8.40 19.91 21.76
N GLU A 64 -7.63 19.52 22.78
CA GLU A 64 -6.64 20.39 23.44
C GLU A 64 -5.46 19.53 23.93
N VAL A 65 -4.26 20.07 23.86
CA VAL A 65 -3.04 19.48 24.45
C VAL A 65 -2.30 20.59 25.19
N ASP A 66 -2.05 20.36 26.49
CA ASP A 66 -1.36 21.33 27.38
C ASP A 66 -1.99 22.73 27.38
N GLY A 67 -3.32 22.81 27.42
CA GLY A 67 -4.06 24.08 27.41
C GLY A 67 -4.08 24.80 26.05
N VAL A 68 -3.59 24.17 24.98
CA VAL A 68 -3.58 24.74 23.64
C VAL A 68 -4.47 23.93 22.71
N PRO A 69 -5.46 24.57 22.06
CA PRO A 69 -6.36 23.87 21.13
C PRO A 69 -5.64 23.23 19.95
N VAL A 70 -6.12 22.06 19.56
CA VAL A 70 -5.77 21.39 18.30
C VAL A 70 -6.73 21.88 17.23
N ASP A 71 -6.19 22.31 16.09
CA ASP A 71 -6.97 22.90 15.01
C ASP A 71 -7.58 21.85 14.08
N LEU A 72 -6.90 20.72 13.88
CA LEU A 72 -7.28 19.69 12.93
C LEU A 72 -6.76 18.31 13.36
N VAL A 73 -7.60 17.30 13.23
CA VAL A 73 -7.19 15.89 13.29
C VAL A 73 -7.34 15.26 11.91
N ILE A 74 -6.28 14.60 11.44
CA ILE A 74 -6.27 13.78 10.22
C ILE A 74 -6.10 12.33 10.65
N ALA A 75 -7.17 11.54 10.56
CA ALA A 75 -7.12 10.12 10.87
C ALA A 75 -6.88 9.29 9.61
N THR A 76 -6.19 8.16 9.72
CA THR A 76 -5.67 7.44 8.54
C THR A 76 -6.23 6.04 8.38
N LYS A 77 -5.80 5.07 9.17
CA LYS A 77 -6.20 3.66 9.02
C LYS A 77 -6.95 3.16 10.24
N PHE A 78 -7.65 2.04 10.10
CA PHE A 78 -8.28 1.35 11.23
C PHE A 78 -7.27 1.12 12.37
N PRO A 79 -7.63 1.37 13.61
CA PRO A 79 -8.85 1.99 14.13
C PRO A 79 -8.72 3.50 14.44
N SER A 80 -7.70 4.20 13.92
CA SER A 80 -7.40 5.60 14.29
C SER A 80 -8.52 6.59 13.99
N TYR A 81 -9.39 6.32 13.02
CA TYR A 81 -10.51 7.20 12.68
C TYR A 81 -11.68 7.16 13.68
N PHE A 82 -11.59 6.32 14.72
CA PHE A 82 -12.53 6.35 15.84
C PHE A 82 -12.29 7.52 16.80
N VAL A 83 -11.13 8.19 16.73
CA VAL A 83 -10.89 9.42 17.50
C VAL A 83 -12.01 10.42 17.28
N THR A 84 -12.41 11.12 18.36
CA THR A 84 -13.38 12.21 18.29
C THR A 84 -12.66 13.55 18.27
N HIS A 85 -13.06 14.42 17.34
CA HIS A 85 -12.52 15.77 17.28
C HIS A 85 -13.49 16.67 16.49
N ARG A 86 -13.64 17.93 16.92
CA ARG A 86 -14.54 18.91 16.28
C ARG A 86 -14.21 19.16 14.80
N ARG A 87 -12.96 19.01 14.39
CA ARG A 87 -12.47 19.12 13.00
C ARG A 87 -11.70 17.85 12.66
N LYS A 88 -12.42 16.81 12.25
CA LYS A 88 -11.86 15.51 11.85
C LYS A 88 -11.97 15.33 10.34
N ILE A 89 -10.84 15.12 9.67
CA ILE A 89 -10.75 14.60 8.30
C ILE A 89 -10.24 13.17 8.37
N VAL A 90 -10.82 12.27 7.59
CA VAL A 90 -10.27 10.92 7.41
C VAL A 90 -9.61 10.85 6.04
N TRP A 91 -8.33 10.52 6.02
CA TRP A 91 -7.61 10.10 4.82
C TRP A 91 -7.38 8.60 4.90
N LEU A 92 -8.38 7.85 4.45
CA LEU A 92 -8.49 6.42 4.66
C LEU A 92 -7.42 5.65 3.87
N VAL A 93 -6.50 5.03 4.61
CA VAL A 93 -5.49 4.12 4.05
C VAL A 93 -6.12 2.74 3.84
N HIS A 94 -6.73 2.18 4.87
CA HIS A 94 -7.51 0.94 4.79
C HIS A 94 -8.38 0.74 6.03
N GLN A 95 -9.45 -0.04 5.87
CA GLN A 95 -10.20 -0.67 6.96
C GLN A 95 -9.47 -1.95 7.42
N HIS A 96 -10.00 -2.68 8.39
CA HIS A 96 -9.53 -4.01 8.74
C HIS A 96 -10.01 -5.04 7.72
N ARG A 97 -9.29 -5.21 6.60
CA ARG A 97 -9.71 -5.92 5.38
C ARG A 97 -10.19 -7.34 5.60
N GLN A 98 -9.68 -8.04 6.61
CA GLN A 98 -10.07 -9.41 6.93
C GLN A 98 -11.55 -9.51 7.32
N ALA A 99 -12.16 -8.43 7.85
CA ALA A 99 -13.58 -8.34 8.14
C ALA A 99 -14.43 -7.89 6.94
N TYR A 100 -13.81 -7.41 5.86
CA TYR A 100 -14.46 -6.81 4.71
C TYR A 100 -14.34 -7.67 3.45
N ASP A 101 -13.54 -7.22 2.50
CA ASP A 101 -13.37 -7.81 1.18
C ASP A 101 -12.60 -9.14 1.19
N TRP A 102 -11.78 -9.38 2.22
CA TRP A 102 -11.09 -10.66 2.40
C TRP A 102 -11.90 -11.69 3.21
N TYR A 103 -13.01 -11.27 3.84
CA TYR A 103 -13.81 -12.17 4.68
C TYR A 103 -14.30 -13.41 3.90
N GLY A 104 -14.04 -14.58 4.49
CA GLY A 104 -14.35 -15.88 3.87
C GLY A 104 -13.41 -16.31 2.73
N GLY A 105 -12.38 -15.52 2.44
CA GLY A 105 -11.33 -15.85 1.46
C GLY A 105 -10.03 -16.33 2.13
N ASN A 106 -9.03 -16.64 1.30
CA ASN A 106 -7.74 -17.20 1.74
C ASN A 106 -6.88 -16.23 2.57
N PHE A 107 -7.22 -14.94 2.60
CA PHE A 107 -6.46 -13.90 3.30
C PHE A 107 -7.16 -13.42 4.58
N SER A 108 -8.30 -14.02 4.95
CA SER A 108 -8.99 -13.72 6.21
C SER A 108 -8.60 -14.73 7.29
N ASP A 109 -8.40 -14.24 8.50
CA ASP A 109 -8.25 -15.06 9.70
C ASP A 109 -9.56 -15.22 10.48
N PHE A 110 -10.65 -14.56 10.02
CA PHE A 110 -11.97 -14.81 10.54
C PHE A 110 -12.45 -16.21 10.14
N VAL A 111 -12.79 -17.02 11.14
CA VAL A 111 -13.50 -18.28 10.93
C VAL A 111 -14.99 -18.04 11.08
N ASN A 112 -15.82 -18.73 10.30
CA ASN A 112 -17.26 -18.46 10.25
C ASN A 112 -18.02 -19.01 11.50
N THR A 113 -17.57 -18.63 12.70
CA THR A 113 -18.26 -18.90 13.98
C THR A 113 -19.32 -17.83 14.26
N ALA A 114 -20.21 -18.08 15.21
CA ALA A 114 -21.19 -17.07 15.65
C ALA A 114 -20.49 -15.86 16.31
N GLU A 115 -19.41 -16.10 17.04
CA GLU A 115 -18.61 -15.07 17.69
C GLU A 115 -17.94 -14.17 16.65
N ASP A 116 -17.22 -14.73 15.69
CA ASP A 116 -16.55 -13.98 14.62
C ASP A 116 -17.54 -13.15 13.78
N ARG A 117 -18.70 -13.73 13.45
CA ARG A 117 -19.76 -12.96 12.78
C ARG A 117 -20.21 -11.78 13.61
N GLY A 118 -20.45 -11.99 14.92
CA GLY A 118 -20.87 -10.92 15.83
C GLY A 118 -19.82 -9.80 15.94
N ILE A 119 -18.54 -10.14 16.06
CA ILE A 119 -17.44 -9.17 16.08
C ILE A 119 -17.36 -8.41 14.76
N ARG A 120 -17.43 -9.12 13.64
CA ARG A 120 -17.43 -8.53 12.30
C ARG A 120 -18.55 -7.53 12.09
N ASP A 121 -19.77 -7.91 12.44
CA ASP A 121 -20.95 -7.06 12.26
C ASP A 121 -20.86 -5.81 13.17
N ALA A 122 -20.45 -5.97 14.41
CA ALA A 122 -20.20 -4.85 15.33
C ALA A 122 -19.11 -3.91 14.80
N LEU A 123 -18.02 -4.47 14.24
CA LEU A 123 -16.92 -3.70 13.66
C LEU A 123 -17.39 -2.88 12.46
N ILE A 124 -18.10 -3.48 11.49
CA ILE A 124 -18.60 -2.78 10.29
C ILE A 124 -19.58 -1.68 10.68
N GLN A 125 -20.47 -1.95 11.64
CA GLN A 125 -21.41 -0.94 12.14
C GLN A 125 -20.67 0.23 12.81
N ALA A 126 -19.69 -0.05 13.66
CA ALA A 126 -18.91 0.96 14.34
C ALA A 126 -18.05 1.79 13.34
N ASP A 127 -17.40 1.12 12.40
CA ASP A 127 -16.64 1.79 11.31
C ASP A 127 -17.53 2.75 10.53
N THR A 128 -18.73 2.30 10.14
CA THR A 128 -19.68 3.11 9.40
C THR A 128 -20.04 4.37 10.18
N ALA A 129 -20.38 4.25 11.47
CA ALA A 129 -20.67 5.39 12.31
C ALA A 129 -19.49 6.35 12.43
N ALA A 130 -18.27 5.84 12.67
CA ALA A 130 -17.07 6.66 12.84
C ALA A 130 -16.65 7.42 11.56
N LEU A 131 -16.85 6.79 10.40
CA LEU A 131 -16.58 7.44 9.11
C LEU A 131 -17.58 8.56 8.82
N HIS A 132 -18.87 8.38 9.16
CA HIS A 132 -19.88 9.44 9.03
C HIS A 132 -19.67 10.66 9.94
N GLU A 133 -18.89 10.52 11.02
CA GLU A 133 -18.52 11.65 11.88
C GLU A 133 -17.46 12.58 11.25
N ALA A 134 -16.76 12.13 10.21
CA ALA A 134 -15.73 12.92 9.57
C ALA A 134 -16.34 14.05 8.73
N GLN A 135 -15.76 15.23 8.81
CA GLN A 135 -16.17 16.38 8.01
C GLN A 135 -15.83 16.23 6.53
N ALA A 136 -14.81 15.43 6.23
CA ALA A 136 -14.47 15.01 4.88
C ALA A 136 -13.80 13.65 4.89
N LEU A 137 -14.02 12.89 3.82
CA LEU A 137 -13.48 11.56 3.61
C LEU A 137 -12.66 11.55 2.32
N TYR A 138 -11.39 11.23 2.48
CA TYR A 138 -10.48 10.91 1.39
C TYR A 138 -10.06 9.45 1.50
N ALA A 139 -9.68 8.85 0.38
CA ALA A 139 -9.08 7.52 0.34
C ALA A 139 -7.79 7.57 -0.48
N ILE A 140 -6.80 6.77 -0.11
CA ILE A 140 -5.50 6.75 -0.83
C ILE A 140 -5.61 6.27 -2.28
N SER A 141 -6.75 5.67 -2.66
CA SER A 141 -7.00 5.14 -4.00
C SER A 141 -8.50 5.06 -4.30
N ALA A 142 -8.87 4.93 -5.56
CA ALA A 142 -10.24 4.63 -5.95
C ALA A 142 -10.66 3.22 -5.49
N ASN A 143 -9.72 2.28 -5.37
CA ASN A 143 -9.98 0.94 -4.84
C ASN A 143 -10.47 0.99 -3.38
N VAL A 144 -9.76 1.72 -2.53
CA VAL A 144 -10.16 1.94 -1.14
C VAL A 144 -11.49 2.71 -1.06
N ALA A 145 -11.69 3.72 -1.91
CA ALA A 145 -12.95 4.47 -1.97
C ALA A 145 -14.15 3.58 -2.35
N ARG A 146 -13.99 2.71 -3.35
CA ARG A 146 -15.02 1.73 -3.73
C ARG A 146 -15.37 0.77 -2.60
N ARG A 147 -14.35 0.29 -1.85
CA ARG A 147 -14.58 -0.57 -0.67
C ARG A 147 -15.34 0.15 0.43
N ALA A 148 -14.97 1.39 0.76
CA ALA A 148 -15.70 2.21 1.73
C ALA A 148 -17.15 2.44 1.30
N LYS A 149 -17.40 2.73 0.01
CA LYS A 149 -18.75 2.87 -0.54
C LYS A 149 -19.56 1.58 -0.44
N ARG A 150 -18.93 0.44 -0.79
CA ARG A 150 -19.61 -0.87 -0.81
C ARG A 150 -20.05 -1.32 0.58
N TYR A 151 -19.21 -1.14 1.60
CA TYR A 151 -19.42 -1.73 2.91
C TYR A 151 -19.91 -0.75 3.99
N ASN A 152 -19.53 0.51 3.87
CA ASN A 152 -19.86 1.54 4.85
C ASN A 152 -20.79 2.63 4.28
N PHE A 153 -21.16 2.55 3.00
CA PHE A 153 -22.07 3.49 2.34
C PHE A 153 -21.59 4.95 2.38
N VAL A 154 -20.28 5.17 2.48
CA VAL A 154 -19.65 6.49 2.50
C VAL A 154 -18.93 6.77 1.19
N ASP A 155 -19.01 8.02 0.73
CA ASP A 155 -18.30 8.50 -0.45
C ASP A 155 -16.95 9.10 -0.02
N CYS A 156 -15.85 8.49 -0.47
CA CYS A 156 -14.50 9.00 -0.26
C CYS A 156 -13.95 9.57 -1.58
N THR A 157 -13.36 10.76 -1.52
CA THR A 157 -12.63 11.32 -2.67
C THR A 157 -11.25 10.67 -2.76
N PRO A 158 -10.88 10.04 -3.88
CA PRO A 158 -9.52 9.54 -4.05
C PRO A 158 -8.48 10.65 -3.97
N LEU A 159 -7.47 10.47 -3.13
CA LEU A 159 -6.35 11.37 -2.94
C LEU A 159 -5.07 10.54 -2.79
N ALA A 160 -4.38 10.35 -3.89
CA ALA A 160 -3.22 9.47 -3.97
C ALA A 160 -2.00 10.07 -3.23
N PRO A 161 -1.33 9.32 -2.33
CA PRO A 161 -0.11 9.77 -1.69
C PRO A 161 1.12 9.60 -2.60
N PRO A 162 2.08 10.52 -2.61
CA PRO A 162 3.37 10.27 -3.24
C PRO A 162 4.16 9.22 -2.46
N SER A 163 5.08 8.52 -3.13
CA SER A 163 6.02 7.64 -2.46
C SER A 163 6.99 8.46 -1.58
N ALA A 164 7.38 7.91 -0.44
CA ALA A 164 8.43 8.49 0.41
C ALA A 164 9.79 8.61 -0.32
N TYR A 165 9.97 7.89 -1.40
CA TYR A 165 11.22 7.85 -2.19
C TYR A 165 11.15 8.66 -3.48
N THR A 166 10.09 9.45 -3.70
CA THR A 166 9.83 10.16 -4.96
C THR A 166 11.04 10.94 -5.46
N ASP A 167 11.71 11.67 -4.57
CA ASP A 167 12.87 12.51 -4.92
C ASP A 167 14.21 11.75 -4.99
N LEU A 168 14.22 10.48 -4.61
CA LEU A 168 15.41 9.63 -4.61
C LEU A 168 15.43 8.67 -5.83
N LEU A 169 14.27 8.47 -6.44
CA LEU A 169 14.14 7.55 -7.59
C LEU A 169 14.75 8.17 -8.82
N SER A 170 15.57 7.39 -9.49
CA SER A 170 16.24 7.74 -10.74
C SER A 170 16.16 6.58 -11.73
N HIS A 171 16.59 6.84 -12.94
CA HIS A 171 16.68 5.85 -14.01
C HIS A 171 18.13 5.69 -14.47
N SER A 172 18.52 4.45 -14.69
CA SER A 172 19.74 4.08 -15.40
C SER A 172 19.44 3.06 -16.50
N GLU A 173 20.44 2.46 -17.09
CA GLU A 173 20.27 1.43 -18.11
C GLU A 173 19.39 0.27 -17.63
N TYR A 174 18.72 -0.36 -18.59
CA TYR A 174 17.86 -1.53 -18.32
C TYR A 174 18.74 -2.77 -18.16
N GLY A 175 19.00 -3.16 -16.90
CA GLY A 175 19.87 -4.26 -16.54
C GLY A 175 19.31 -5.66 -16.86
N ASP A 176 19.92 -6.66 -16.29
CA ASP A 176 19.70 -8.08 -16.55
C ASP A 176 18.89 -8.79 -15.43
N TYR A 177 18.07 -8.03 -14.71
CA TYR A 177 17.20 -8.58 -13.67
C TYR A 177 15.85 -7.86 -13.61
N ILE A 178 14.84 -8.60 -13.13
CA ILE A 178 13.53 -8.05 -12.74
C ILE A 178 13.51 -7.92 -11.22
N LEU A 179 13.06 -6.76 -10.75
CA LEU A 179 12.97 -6.43 -9.32
C LEU A 179 11.56 -6.73 -8.80
N SER A 180 11.46 -7.19 -7.56
CA SER A 180 10.26 -7.08 -6.74
C SER A 180 10.65 -6.67 -5.31
N ASP A 181 10.10 -5.55 -4.81
CA ASP A 181 10.30 -5.09 -3.44
C ASP A 181 9.07 -5.29 -2.56
N ALA A 182 8.17 -6.13 -3.02
CA ALA A 182 6.98 -6.48 -2.25
C ALA A 182 7.35 -7.19 -0.95
N ARG A 183 6.66 -6.82 0.13
CA ARG A 183 6.74 -7.57 1.38
C ARG A 183 6.37 -9.03 1.15
N LEU A 184 7.06 -9.95 1.81
CA LEU A 184 6.85 -11.40 1.62
C LEU A 184 5.63 -11.88 2.43
N ASP A 185 4.45 -11.34 2.08
CA ASP A 185 3.14 -11.73 2.60
C ASP A 185 2.38 -12.54 1.55
N ALA A 186 1.47 -13.40 1.98
CA ALA A 186 0.68 -14.25 1.08
C ALA A 186 -0.09 -13.42 0.02
N ALA A 187 -0.67 -12.28 0.40
CA ALA A 187 -1.40 -11.41 -0.52
C ALA A 187 -0.52 -10.74 -1.59
N LYS A 188 0.81 -10.70 -1.41
CA LYS A 188 1.75 -10.20 -2.43
C LYS A 188 2.12 -11.23 -3.49
N ARG A 189 1.75 -12.49 -3.29
CA ARG A 189 1.82 -13.59 -4.27
C ARG A 189 3.20 -13.78 -4.90
N ILE A 190 4.26 -13.70 -4.08
CA ILE A 190 5.62 -14.01 -4.56
C ILE A 190 5.76 -15.49 -4.94
N ASP A 191 4.96 -16.37 -4.37
CA ASP A 191 4.85 -17.77 -4.79
C ASP A 191 4.39 -17.90 -6.25
N LEU A 192 3.42 -17.07 -6.69
CA LEU A 192 2.98 -17.04 -8.07
C LEU A 192 4.08 -16.55 -9.03
N LEU A 193 4.94 -15.60 -8.59
CA LEU A 193 6.14 -15.23 -9.35
C LEU A 193 7.10 -16.40 -9.48
N ILE A 194 7.39 -17.13 -8.40
CA ILE A 194 8.30 -18.29 -8.42
C ILE A 194 7.80 -19.36 -9.38
N ASP A 195 6.48 -19.64 -9.36
CA ASP A 195 5.84 -20.58 -10.29
C ASP A 195 5.94 -20.13 -11.75
N ALA A 196 5.84 -18.81 -11.97
CA ALA A 196 5.99 -18.24 -13.30
C ALA A 196 7.46 -18.38 -13.78
N VAL A 197 8.43 -18.07 -12.92
CA VAL A 197 9.86 -18.18 -13.25
C VAL A 197 10.25 -19.63 -13.60
N ALA A 198 9.61 -20.63 -12.96
CA ALA A 198 9.81 -22.05 -13.31
C ALA A 198 9.29 -22.39 -14.72
N GLN A 199 8.34 -21.64 -15.26
CA GLN A 199 7.75 -21.83 -16.59
C GLN A 199 8.36 -20.93 -17.67
N MET A 200 9.20 -19.96 -17.31
CA MET A 200 9.87 -19.10 -18.29
C MET A 200 10.81 -19.86 -19.20
N THR A 201 10.78 -19.49 -20.46
CA THR A 201 11.68 -20.01 -21.51
C THR A 201 12.97 -19.20 -21.63
N VAL A 202 12.97 -17.95 -21.25
CA VAL A 202 14.13 -17.05 -21.24
C VAL A 202 14.82 -17.11 -19.88
N PRO A 203 16.11 -17.53 -19.79
CA PRO A 203 16.83 -17.48 -18.53
C PRO A 203 17.08 -16.02 -18.13
N PHE A 204 16.51 -15.61 -17.00
CA PHE A 204 16.64 -14.24 -16.51
C PHE A 204 16.72 -14.22 -14.98
N ARG A 205 17.33 -13.18 -14.41
CA ARG A 205 17.53 -13.04 -12.96
C ARG A 205 16.39 -12.26 -12.32
N PHE A 206 16.12 -12.60 -11.06
CA PHE A 206 15.10 -11.92 -10.23
C PHE A 206 15.72 -11.53 -8.90
N VAL A 207 15.55 -10.28 -8.52
CA VAL A 207 16.00 -9.74 -7.23
C VAL A 207 14.75 -9.42 -6.41
N LEU A 208 14.55 -10.14 -5.32
CA LEU A 208 13.45 -9.96 -4.40
C LEU A 208 14.00 -9.34 -3.12
N THR A 209 13.61 -8.12 -2.82
CA THR A 209 13.96 -7.41 -1.60
C THR A 209 12.84 -7.54 -0.57
N SER A 210 13.05 -6.95 0.63
CA SER A 210 12.08 -7.00 1.71
C SER A 210 12.06 -8.32 2.49
N THR A 211 11.25 -8.35 3.54
CA THR A 211 11.05 -9.48 4.44
C THR A 211 9.57 -9.77 4.62
N GLY A 212 9.22 -10.85 5.28
CA GLY A 212 7.83 -11.18 5.60
C GLY A 212 7.67 -12.61 6.10
N PRO A 213 6.49 -12.98 6.58
CA PRO A 213 6.22 -14.28 7.19
C PRO A 213 6.36 -15.45 6.21
N GLU A 214 6.23 -15.20 4.92
CA GLU A 214 6.31 -16.23 3.88
C GLU A 214 7.74 -16.60 3.45
N ARG A 215 8.78 -15.96 4.02
CA ARG A 215 10.17 -16.10 3.57
C ARG A 215 10.64 -17.56 3.48
N ASP A 216 10.40 -18.34 4.53
CA ASP A 216 10.88 -19.73 4.59
C ASP A 216 10.16 -20.59 3.55
N ARG A 217 8.84 -20.49 3.45
CA ARG A 217 8.03 -21.18 2.45
C ARG A 217 8.45 -20.83 1.02
N LEU A 218 8.75 -19.55 0.76
CA LEU A 218 9.24 -19.12 -0.55
C LEU A 218 10.64 -19.63 -0.85
N THR A 219 11.51 -19.70 0.15
CA THR A 219 12.87 -20.29 0.02
C THR A 219 12.79 -21.78 -0.35
N GLU A 220 11.93 -22.55 0.34
CA GLU A 220 11.68 -23.96 0.01
C GLU A 220 11.13 -24.13 -1.41
N ARG A 221 10.23 -23.23 -1.85
CA ARG A 221 9.66 -23.26 -3.20
C ARG A 221 10.69 -22.98 -4.29
N ILE A 222 11.61 -22.03 -4.06
CA ILE A 222 12.74 -21.75 -4.96
C ILE A 222 13.65 -22.98 -5.07
N ALA A 223 13.95 -23.63 -3.95
CA ALA A 223 14.77 -24.85 -3.93
C ALA A 223 14.08 -26.02 -4.63
N HIS A 224 12.77 -26.19 -4.42
CA HIS A 224 11.97 -27.22 -5.07
C HIS A 224 12.03 -27.17 -6.60
N TYR A 225 11.99 -25.94 -7.17
CA TYR A 225 12.11 -25.75 -8.62
C TYR A 225 13.56 -25.61 -9.11
N GLY A 226 14.55 -25.68 -8.24
CA GLY A 226 15.97 -25.49 -8.62
C GLY A 226 16.29 -24.10 -9.14
N LEU A 227 15.62 -23.07 -8.63
CA LEU A 227 15.72 -21.69 -9.14
C LEU A 227 16.71 -20.82 -8.35
N GLY A 228 17.57 -21.39 -7.50
CA GLY A 228 18.51 -20.64 -6.67
C GLY A 228 19.48 -19.75 -7.44
N ASP A 229 19.86 -20.12 -8.66
CA ASP A 229 20.73 -19.30 -9.53
C ASP A 229 19.98 -18.16 -10.24
N ARG A 230 18.65 -18.22 -10.29
CA ARG A 230 17.80 -17.22 -10.97
C ARG A 230 17.11 -16.26 -10.01
N ILE A 231 16.74 -16.69 -8.81
CA ILE A 231 15.98 -15.90 -7.82
C ILE A 231 16.83 -15.67 -6.58
N THR A 232 17.07 -14.39 -6.26
CA THR A 232 17.79 -13.98 -5.06
C THR A 232 16.86 -13.31 -4.07
N LEU A 233 16.67 -13.90 -2.88
CA LEU A 233 15.96 -13.28 -1.75
C LEU A 233 16.95 -12.46 -0.91
N ARG A 234 17.08 -11.15 -1.22
CA ARG A 234 18.04 -10.23 -0.57
C ARG A 234 17.66 -9.90 0.88
N GLY A 235 16.40 -10.09 1.26
CA GLY A 235 15.89 -9.59 2.53
C GLY A 235 15.76 -8.06 2.55
N PHE A 236 15.81 -7.47 3.73
CA PHE A 236 15.82 -6.01 3.87
C PHE A 236 17.10 -5.43 3.26
N VAL A 237 16.93 -4.41 2.45
CA VAL A 237 18.05 -3.63 1.87
C VAL A 237 17.93 -2.15 2.29
N PRO A 238 19.05 -1.45 2.51
CA PRO A 238 19.03 -0.01 2.79
C PRO A 238 18.39 0.78 1.63
N THR A 239 17.81 1.94 1.94
CA THR A 239 17.13 2.78 0.93
C THR A 239 18.02 3.11 -0.27
N ALA A 240 19.28 3.46 -0.06
CA ALA A 240 20.21 3.76 -1.16
C ALA A 240 20.42 2.57 -2.11
N GLU A 241 20.52 1.36 -1.56
CA GLU A 241 20.63 0.13 -2.35
C GLU A 241 19.31 -0.14 -3.10
N LEU A 242 18.16 0.03 -2.44
CA LEU A 242 16.85 -0.14 -3.09
C LEU A 242 16.69 0.83 -4.27
N MET A 243 17.09 2.09 -4.12
CA MET A 243 17.05 3.07 -5.22
C MET A 243 17.94 2.66 -6.38
N THR A 244 19.13 2.13 -6.10
CA THR A 244 20.04 1.58 -7.13
C THR A 244 19.40 0.37 -7.85
N LEU A 245 18.73 -0.51 -7.09
CA LEU A 245 18.04 -1.66 -7.68
C LEU A 245 16.87 -1.23 -8.58
N TYR A 246 16.09 -0.22 -8.16
CA TYR A 246 15.06 0.34 -9.04
C TYR A 246 15.66 0.95 -10.31
N ALA A 247 16.70 1.77 -10.16
CA ALA A 247 17.34 2.46 -11.29
C ALA A 247 17.86 1.49 -12.35
N GLY A 248 18.46 0.36 -11.94
CA GLY A 248 19.09 -0.62 -12.83
C GLY A 248 18.21 -1.80 -13.23
N ALA A 249 16.96 -1.92 -12.75
CA ALA A 249 16.10 -3.04 -13.11
C ALA A 249 15.69 -3.02 -14.61
N ARG A 250 15.45 -4.19 -15.20
CA ARG A 250 14.80 -4.34 -16.49
C ARG A 250 13.33 -3.95 -16.44
N ALA A 251 12.66 -4.46 -15.43
CA ALA A 251 11.25 -4.23 -15.11
C ALA A 251 11.01 -4.48 -13.63
N VAL A 252 9.81 -4.20 -13.15
CA VAL A 252 9.36 -4.51 -11.80
C VAL A 252 8.17 -5.46 -11.86
N TYR A 253 8.24 -6.54 -11.10
CA TYR A 253 7.10 -7.43 -10.87
C TYR A 253 6.37 -6.99 -9.60
N TYR A 254 5.09 -6.68 -9.72
CA TYR A 254 4.21 -6.38 -8.60
C TYR A 254 2.78 -6.78 -8.93
N ALA A 255 2.38 -7.98 -8.52
CA ALA A 255 1.07 -8.57 -8.81
C ALA A 255 0.35 -9.04 -7.52
N PRO A 256 0.10 -8.14 -6.56
CA PRO A 256 -0.62 -8.46 -5.33
C PRO A 256 -2.08 -8.82 -5.61
N PHE A 257 -2.75 -9.46 -4.66
CA PHE A 257 -4.20 -9.64 -4.72
C PHE A 257 -4.91 -8.40 -4.16
N ASP A 258 -5.70 -7.74 -4.99
CA ASP A 258 -6.56 -6.60 -4.63
C ASP A 258 -5.86 -5.57 -3.71
N GLU A 259 -4.74 -5.04 -4.15
CA GLU A 259 -3.94 -4.07 -3.41
C GLU A 259 -4.71 -2.78 -3.12
N ASP A 260 -4.47 -2.16 -1.97
CA ASP A 260 -5.09 -0.89 -1.63
C ASP A 260 -4.58 0.26 -2.51
N TYR A 261 -3.26 0.33 -2.75
CA TYR A 261 -2.64 1.40 -3.53
C TYR A 261 -1.47 0.91 -4.39
N GLY A 262 -0.45 0.31 -3.76
CA GLY A 262 0.71 -0.24 -4.45
C GLY A 262 1.85 0.76 -4.67
N PHE A 263 2.52 1.18 -3.60
CA PHE A 263 3.68 2.08 -3.68
C PHE A 263 4.79 1.58 -4.60
N THR A 264 5.02 0.28 -4.65
CA THR A 264 5.95 -0.37 -5.58
C THR A 264 5.69 0.03 -7.04
N THR A 265 4.41 0.14 -7.43
CA THR A 265 4.01 0.59 -8.78
C THR A 265 4.46 2.03 -9.04
N ILE A 266 4.19 2.95 -8.08
CA ILE A 266 4.58 4.36 -8.19
C ILE A 266 6.09 4.50 -8.27
N GLN A 267 6.83 3.73 -7.48
CA GLN A 267 8.28 3.73 -7.45
C GLN A 267 8.87 3.22 -8.77
N ALA A 268 8.33 2.11 -9.30
CA ALA A 268 8.74 1.58 -10.59
C ALA A 268 8.53 2.60 -11.73
N MET A 269 7.36 3.25 -11.77
CA MET A 269 7.01 4.24 -12.77
C MET A 269 7.91 5.48 -12.69
N ARG A 270 8.20 5.98 -11.48
CA ARG A 270 9.17 7.07 -11.28
C ARG A 270 10.57 6.70 -11.75
N ALA A 271 10.99 5.45 -11.54
CA ALA A 271 12.26 4.91 -12.02
C ALA A 271 12.23 4.52 -13.51
N ARG A 272 11.17 4.84 -14.24
CA ARG A 272 10.96 4.48 -15.65
C ARG A 272 11.07 2.98 -15.91
N LYS A 273 10.49 2.17 -15.01
CA LYS A 273 10.46 0.71 -15.16
C LYS A 273 9.05 0.25 -15.47
N ALA A 274 8.92 -0.60 -16.50
CA ALA A 274 7.67 -1.27 -16.80
C ALA A 274 7.23 -2.14 -15.61
N VAL A 275 5.93 -2.15 -15.32
CA VAL A 275 5.37 -2.98 -14.25
C VAL A 275 4.66 -4.19 -14.86
N VAL A 276 5.01 -5.39 -14.40
CA VAL A 276 4.25 -6.62 -14.68
C VAL A 276 3.31 -6.85 -13.52
N THR A 277 2.00 -6.87 -13.80
CA THR A 277 0.95 -7.07 -12.80
C THR A 277 -0.17 -7.95 -13.34
N THR A 278 -1.17 -8.24 -12.51
CA THR A 278 -2.30 -9.08 -12.87
C THR A 278 -3.63 -8.33 -12.84
N SER A 279 -4.63 -8.85 -13.56
CA SER A 279 -5.96 -8.23 -13.72
C SER A 279 -6.76 -8.10 -12.43
N ASP A 280 -6.31 -8.74 -11.34
CA ASP A 280 -6.91 -8.69 -10.00
C ASP A 280 -6.07 -7.93 -8.95
N ALA A 281 -5.10 -7.13 -9.41
CA ALA A 281 -4.14 -6.43 -8.54
C ALA A 281 -4.71 -5.16 -7.83
N GLY A 282 -6.00 -4.89 -7.94
CA GLY A 282 -6.68 -3.81 -7.22
C GLY A 282 -6.16 -2.42 -7.55
N GLY A 283 -5.72 -1.64 -6.54
CA GLY A 283 -5.24 -0.26 -6.70
C GLY A 283 -4.02 -0.10 -7.60
N THR A 284 -3.23 -1.15 -7.82
CA THR A 284 -2.14 -1.16 -8.82
C THR A 284 -2.66 -0.85 -10.22
N LEU A 285 -3.87 -1.32 -10.55
CA LEU A 285 -4.52 -1.12 -11.85
C LEU A 285 -5.02 0.31 -12.10
N GLU A 286 -4.98 1.18 -11.10
CA GLU A 286 -5.26 2.61 -11.29
C GLU A 286 -4.12 3.30 -12.07
N PHE A 287 -2.93 2.71 -12.04
CA PHE A 287 -1.71 3.26 -12.64
C PHE A 287 -1.21 2.45 -13.82
N VAL A 288 -1.27 1.11 -13.75
CA VAL A 288 -0.76 0.26 -14.84
C VAL A 288 -1.79 0.12 -15.94
N ARG A 289 -1.39 0.50 -17.15
CA ARG A 289 -2.17 0.33 -18.39
C ARG A 289 -1.46 -0.65 -19.30
N ASP A 290 -2.15 -1.75 -19.63
CA ASP A 290 -1.58 -2.82 -20.45
C ASP A 290 -1.06 -2.29 -21.80
N GLY A 291 0.14 -2.71 -22.18
CA GLY A 291 0.81 -2.33 -23.43
C GLY A 291 1.27 -0.87 -23.50
N HIS A 292 0.97 -0.03 -22.50
CA HIS A 292 1.37 1.38 -22.45
C HIS A 292 2.54 1.61 -21.49
N ASN A 293 2.37 1.37 -20.18
CA ASN A 293 3.40 1.58 -19.16
C ASN A 293 3.73 0.32 -18.34
N GLY A 294 3.15 -0.82 -18.74
CA GLY A 294 3.34 -2.11 -18.10
C GLY A 294 2.61 -3.21 -18.88
N ILE A 295 2.58 -4.39 -18.26
CA ILE A 295 1.84 -5.55 -18.78
C ILE A 295 0.86 -6.00 -17.69
N VAL A 296 -0.42 -6.11 -18.05
CA VAL A 296 -1.49 -6.65 -17.21
C VAL A 296 -1.90 -8.00 -17.79
N CYS A 297 -1.70 -9.07 -17.03
CA CYS A 297 -2.04 -10.43 -17.47
C CYS A 297 -3.01 -11.11 -16.48
N ASP A 298 -3.53 -12.27 -16.86
CA ASP A 298 -4.33 -13.08 -15.93
C ASP A 298 -3.46 -13.58 -14.76
N PRO A 299 -4.04 -13.78 -13.55
CA PRO A 299 -3.30 -14.21 -12.38
C PRO A 299 -2.93 -15.70 -12.42
N SER A 300 -2.18 -16.10 -13.45
CA SER A 300 -1.68 -17.46 -13.63
C SER A 300 -0.18 -17.47 -13.91
N ALA A 301 0.52 -18.49 -13.43
CA ALA A 301 1.95 -18.64 -13.63
C ALA A 301 2.36 -18.60 -15.11
N ALA A 302 1.57 -19.22 -15.99
CA ALA A 302 1.84 -19.26 -17.43
C ALA A 302 1.75 -17.88 -18.08
N GLN A 303 0.72 -17.09 -17.75
CA GLN A 303 0.55 -15.75 -18.31
C GLN A 303 1.61 -14.79 -17.79
N ILE A 304 1.95 -14.89 -16.50
CA ILE A 304 3.04 -14.09 -15.91
C ILE A 304 4.38 -14.49 -16.55
N ALA A 305 4.66 -15.79 -16.75
CA ALA A 305 5.87 -16.25 -17.43
C ALA A 305 6.00 -15.64 -18.82
N THR A 306 4.91 -15.64 -19.61
CA THR A 306 4.88 -15.03 -20.94
C THR A 306 5.19 -13.52 -20.88
N ALA A 307 4.60 -12.80 -19.91
CA ALA A 307 4.86 -11.37 -19.72
C ALA A 307 6.31 -11.08 -19.32
N LEU A 308 6.87 -11.92 -18.45
CA LEU A 308 8.26 -11.82 -17.99
C LEU A 308 9.26 -12.16 -19.12
N ASP A 309 9.01 -13.22 -19.90
CA ASP A 309 9.81 -13.62 -21.06
C ASP A 309 9.89 -12.49 -22.10
N ARG A 310 8.75 -11.81 -22.36
CA ARG A 310 8.68 -10.67 -23.26
C ARG A 310 9.61 -9.53 -22.86
N LEU A 311 9.63 -9.13 -21.57
CA LEU A 311 10.49 -8.05 -21.09
C LEU A 311 11.94 -8.50 -20.88
N ALA A 312 12.17 -9.78 -20.58
CA ALA A 312 13.51 -10.35 -20.44
C ALA A 312 14.25 -10.39 -21.79
N SER A 313 13.54 -10.77 -22.87
CA SER A 313 14.10 -10.91 -24.21
C SER A 313 14.24 -9.58 -24.95
N ASP A 314 13.41 -8.57 -24.65
CA ASP A 314 13.39 -7.30 -25.37
C ASP A 314 13.59 -6.08 -24.45
N PRO A 315 14.84 -5.60 -24.30
CA PRO A 315 15.12 -4.39 -23.51
C PRO A 315 14.52 -3.12 -24.10
N LEU A 316 14.29 -3.05 -25.41
CA LEU A 316 13.68 -1.89 -26.05
C LEU A 316 12.19 -1.81 -25.72
N GLU A 317 11.51 -2.93 -25.67
CA GLU A 317 10.13 -3.01 -25.19
C GLU A 317 10.01 -2.60 -23.73
N ALA A 318 10.90 -3.09 -22.85
CA ALA A 318 10.95 -2.68 -21.45
C ALA A 318 11.18 -1.16 -21.32
N ALA A 319 12.06 -0.59 -22.14
CA ALA A 319 12.34 0.84 -22.16
C ALA A 319 11.15 1.65 -22.68
N ARG A 320 10.50 1.18 -23.73
CA ARG A 320 9.30 1.82 -24.30
C ARG A 320 8.18 1.90 -23.27
N LEU A 321 7.85 0.79 -22.63
CA LEU A 321 6.80 0.74 -21.60
C LEU A 321 7.20 1.57 -20.37
N GLY A 322 8.39 1.36 -19.84
CA GLY A 322 8.86 2.08 -18.64
C GLY A 322 8.95 3.58 -18.84
N GLY A 323 9.26 4.03 -20.06
CA GLY A 323 9.34 5.44 -20.45
C GLY A 323 8.04 6.22 -20.23
N HIS A 324 6.87 5.57 -20.30
CA HIS A 324 5.56 6.17 -20.04
C HIS A 324 5.16 6.18 -18.54
N GLY A 325 5.97 5.60 -17.67
CA GLY A 325 5.67 5.56 -16.24
C GLY A 325 5.53 6.94 -15.60
N PRO A 326 6.51 7.87 -15.75
CA PRO A 326 6.49 9.17 -15.08
C PRO A 326 5.23 10.00 -15.37
N GLU A 327 4.77 10.07 -16.61
CA GLU A 327 3.58 10.85 -16.98
C GLU A 327 2.32 10.42 -16.20
N THR A 328 2.28 9.15 -15.78
CA THR A 328 1.17 8.61 -15.00
C THR A 328 1.19 9.03 -13.53
N VAL A 329 2.36 9.30 -12.97
CA VAL A 329 2.53 9.47 -11.51
C VAL A 329 3.16 10.80 -11.09
N ASP A 330 3.64 11.63 -12.02
CA ASP A 330 4.34 12.89 -11.71
C ASP A 330 3.44 13.94 -11.03
N HIS A 331 2.13 13.89 -11.28
CA HIS A 331 1.15 14.76 -10.65
C HIS A 331 0.87 14.40 -9.18
N ILE A 332 1.30 13.23 -8.71
CA ILE A 332 1.11 12.77 -7.33
C ILE A 332 2.19 13.42 -6.45
N THR A 333 1.83 14.48 -5.73
CA THR A 333 2.77 15.29 -4.96
C THR A 333 2.24 15.61 -3.56
N TRP A 334 3.15 15.81 -2.61
CA TRP A 334 2.78 16.30 -1.27
C TRP A 334 2.15 17.68 -1.32
N GLU A 335 2.53 18.51 -2.29
CA GLU A 335 1.91 19.83 -2.52
C GLU A 335 0.41 19.71 -2.74
N HIS A 336 0.00 18.80 -3.66
CA HIS A 336 -1.41 18.55 -3.97
C HIS A 336 -2.15 17.97 -2.75
N VAL A 337 -1.58 16.98 -2.08
CA VAL A 337 -2.19 16.34 -0.89
C VAL A 337 -2.42 17.36 0.23
N CYS A 338 -1.37 18.07 0.63
CA CYS A 338 -1.47 19.05 1.70
C CYS A 338 -2.47 20.17 1.36
N THR A 339 -2.43 20.71 0.13
CA THR A 339 -3.35 21.76 -0.31
C THR A 339 -4.80 21.29 -0.25
N THR A 340 -5.06 20.07 -0.68
CA THR A 340 -6.41 19.48 -0.65
C THR A 340 -6.92 19.33 0.78
N LEU A 341 -6.13 18.75 1.67
CA LEU A 341 -6.52 18.53 3.08
C LEU A 341 -6.71 19.86 3.83
N LEU A 342 -5.81 20.84 3.63
CA LEU A 342 -5.85 22.14 4.31
C LEU A 342 -7.01 22.99 3.81
N ASN A 343 -7.30 23.03 2.51
CA ASN A 343 -8.42 23.76 1.95
C ASN A 343 -9.77 23.22 2.45
N THR A 344 -9.86 21.90 2.68
CA THR A 344 -11.04 21.30 3.29
C THR A 344 -11.17 21.74 4.74
N ALA A 345 -10.10 21.71 5.51
CA ALA A 345 -10.11 22.17 6.90
C ALA A 345 -10.49 23.65 7.05
N ALA A 346 -10.20 24.48 6.06
CA ALA A 346 -10.55 25.91 6.08
C ALA A 346 -12.04 26.20 5.80
N LYS A 347 -12.75 25.26 5.15
CA LYS A 347 -14.18 25.39 4.79
C LYS A 347 -15.13 24.90 5.88
N VAL A 348 -14.60 24.28 6.88
CA VAL A 348 -15.30 23.63 7.99
C VAL A 348 -14.90 24.30 9.31
#